data_f063ae749538ee21f305d940f3dafe26
#
_entry.id   f063ae749538ee21f305d940f3dafe26
#
_cell.length_a   1.000
_cell.length_b   1.000
_cell.length_c   1.000
_cell.angle_alpha   90.00
_cell.angle_beta   90.00
_cell.angle_gamma   90.00
#
_symmetry.space_group_name_H-M   'P 1'
#
loop_
_entity.id
_entity.type
_entity.pdbx_description
1 polymer ?
#
loop_
_entity_poly.entity_id
_entity_poly.type
_entity_poly.pdbx_seq_one_letter_code
_entity_poly.pdbx_strand_id
1 'polypeptide(L)'
;MKSIYKYVVDTAENGIIKGPITKLLTAQVQHGVLVVWAEVDTDKVDRKFQIIPIGTGWNLDAPSDKTCVLDSHTYLSTVQYAGGSMVFHVYAAEILPAPVKNKEDANKKGTIGAEMRKAADKVRKESYTVTTVINPEILAHFIR
;
A
#
# COMPACT_ATOMS: atom_id res chain seq x y z
N MET A 1 9.90 12.21 19.00
CA MET A 1 9.29 13.54 18.71
C MET A 1 8.12 13.35 17.77
N LYS A 2 7.01 13.92 18.09
CA LYS A 2 5.80 13.89 17.25
C LYS A 2 5.79 15.10 16.32
N SER A 3 5.42 14.89 15.07
CA SER A 3 5.38 15.95 14.06
C SER A 3 4.42 15.58 12.93
N ILE A 4 4.29 16.46 11.94
CA ILE A 4 3.57 16.19 10.71
C ILE A 4 4.55 16.27 9.54
N TYR A 5 4.65 15.19 8.78
CA TYR A 5 5.52 15.10 7.62
C TYR A 5 4.71 15.06 6.33
N LYS A 6 5.30 15.61 5.30
CA LYS A 6 4.80 15.52 3.92
C LYS A 6 5.60 14.45 3.17
N TYR A 7 4.87 13.53 2.54
CA TYR A 7 5.45 12.49 1.71
C TYR A 7 5.03 12.72 0.26
N VAL A 8 6.01 12.74 -0.64
CA VAL A 8 5.73 12.75 -2.08
C VAL A 8 5.42 11.33 -2.52
N VAL A 9 4.32 11.15 -3.24
CA VAL A 9 3.93 9.85 -3.77
C VAL A 9 4.61 9.66 -5.12
N ASP A 10 5.59 8.78 -5.16
CA ASP A 10 6.36 8.47 -6.37
C ASP A 10 5.76 7.26 -7.07
N THR A 11 5.25 7.47 -8.28
CA THR A 11 4.68 6.41 -9.10
C THR A 11 5.74 5.38 -9.55
N ALA A 12 7.00 5.77 -9.67
CA ALA A 12 8.10 4.86 -9.98
C ALA A 12 8.37 3.85 -8.85
N GLU A 13 8.01 4.19 -7.61
CA GLU A 13 8.08 3.31 -6.45
C GLU A 13 6.72 2.69 -6.08
N ASN A 14 5.82 2.54 -7.06
CA ASN A 14 4.48 1.98 -6.88
C ASN A 14 3.61 2.74 -5.84
N GLY A 15 3.88 4.02 -5.64
CA GLY A 15 3.14 4.84 -4.69
C GLY A 15 3.40 4.50 -3.22
N ILE A 16 4.51 3.84 -2.91
CA ILE A 16 4.84 3.46 -1.54
C ILE A 16 5.52 4.61 -0.82
N ILE A 17 5.01 4.95 0.36
CA ILE A 17 5.65 5.87 1.29
C ILE A 17 6.11 5.11 2.53
N LYS A 18 7.23 5.53 3.11
CA LYS A 18 7.84 4.90 4.28
C LYS A 18 8.29 5.94 5.29
N GLY A 19 7.98 5.71 6.55
CA GLY A 19 8.43 6.56 7.65
C GLY A 19 7.82 6.14 8.97
N PRO A 20 8.16 6.85 10.07
CA PRO A 20 7.62 6.55 11.40
C PRO A 20 6.19 7.06 11.54
N ILE A 21 5.32 6.66 10.64
CA ILE A 21 3.96 7.14 10.47
C ILE A 21 3.06 6.54 11.54
N THR A 22 2.36 7.37 12.29
CA THR A 22 1.35 6.95 13.26
C THR A 22 -0.07 7.06 12.70
N LYS A 23 -0.31 8.05 11.83
CA LYS A 23 -1.62 8.26 11.21
C LYS A 23 -1.47 9.01 9.89
N LEU A 24 -2.15 8.54 8.87
CA LEU A 24 -2.30 9.29 7.61
C LEU A 24 -3.39 10.34 7.80
N LEU A 25 -3.14 11.57 7.34
CA LEU A 25 -4.07 12.68 7.48
C LEU A 25 -4.89 12.88 6.20
N THR A 26 -4.22 13.32 5.14
CA THR A 26 -4.89 13.62 3.86
C THR A 26 -3.90 13.59 2.71
N ALA A 27 -4.44 13.51 1.50
CA ALA A 27 -3.68 13.64 0.27
C ALA A 27 -4.14 14.87 -0.51
N GLN A 28 -3.22 15.51 -1.20
CA GLN A 28 -3.50 16.63 -2.10
C GLN A 28 -2.52 16.64 -3.27
N VAL A 29 -2.85 17.42 -4.29
CA VAL A 29 -1.91 17.71 -5.38
C VAL A 29 -1.28 19.07 -5.13
N GLN A 30 0.05 19.08 -5.03
CA GLN A 30 0.85 20.31 -4.94
C GLN A 30 1.80 20.38 -6.13
N HIS A 31 1.74 21.48 -6.86
CA HIS A 31 2.61 21.68 -8.03
C HIS A 31 2.60 20.50 -9.02
N GLY A 32 1.42 19.92 -9.26
CA GLY A 32 1.26 18.79 -10.16
C GLY A 32 1.71 17.43 -9.58
N VAL A 33 2.06 17.37 -8.31
CA VAL A 33 2.54 16.14 -7.64
C VAL A 33 1.61 15.75 -6.52
N LEU A 34 1.28 14.46 -6.44
CA LEU A 34 0.50 13.91 -5.34
C LEU A 34 1.36 13.84 -4.09
N VAL A 35 0.86 14.43 -3.01
CA VAL A 35 1.50 14.39 -1.69
C VAL A 35 0.53 13.90 -0.63
N VAL A 36 1.08 13.31 0.43
CA VAL A 36 0.32 12.84 1.60
C VAL A 36 0.93 13.46 2.85
N TRP A 37 0.09 14.03 3.71
CA TRP A 37 0.52 14.44 5.04
C TRP A 37 0.18 13.36 6.05
N ALA A 38 1.10 13.13 6.99
CA ALA A 38 0.97 12.11 8.01
C ALA A 38 1.50 12.62 9.35
N GLU A 39 0.82 12.24 10.42
CA GLU A 39 1.37 12.35 11.76
C GLU A 39 2.45 11.29 11.92
N VAL A 40 3.59 11.69 12.45
CA VAL A 40 4.74 10.82 12.68
C VAL A 40 5.21 10.92 14.13
N ASP A 41 5.83 9.86 14.60
CA ASP A 41 6.60 9.86 15.84
C ASP A 41 7.97 9.26 15.55
N THR A 42 8.99 10.10 15.62
CA THR A 42 10.36 9.70 15.25
C THR A 42 10.95 8.62 16.16
N ASP A 43 10.33 8.37 17.32
CA ASP A 43 10.72 7.29 18.25
C ASP A 43 10.08 5.94 17.88
N LYS A 44 9.18 5.92 16.90
CA LYS A 44 8.52 4.70 16.43
C LYS A 44 9.26 4.09 15.23
N VAL A 45 9.02 2.81 15.01
CA VAL A 45 9.54 2.11 13.83
C VAL A 45 8.87 2.61 12.55
N ASP A 46 9.59 2.51 11.45
CA ASP A 46 9.05 2.85 10.14
C ASP A 46 7.94 1.89 9.73
N ARG A 47 6.90 2.47 9.16
CA ARG A 47 5.79 1.76 8.53
C ARG A 47 5.72 2.14 7.06
N LYS A 48 5.23 1.22 6.25
CA LYS A 48 5.04 1.44 4.81
C LYS A 48 3.56 1.48 4.48
N PHE A 49 3.19 2.41 3.62
CA PHE A 49 1.83 2.51 3.09
C PHE A 49 1.88 2.60 1.58
N GLN A 50 0.98 1.91 0.92
CA GLN A 50 0.75 2.10 -0.51
C GLN A 50 -0.37 3.12 -0.70
N ILE A 51 -0.10 4.14 -1.48
CA ILE A 51 -1.04 5.20 -1.80
C ILE A 51 -1.58 4.96 -3.22
N ILE A 52 -2.90 4.92 -3.33
CA ILE A 52 -3.58 4.46 -4.53
C ILE A 52 -4.55 5.52 -4.99
N PRO A 53 -4.27 6.21 -6.09
CA PRO A 53 -5.23 7.08 -6.73
C PRO A 53 -6.12 6.29 -7.68
N ILE A 54 -7.43 6.46 -7.55
CA ILE A 54 -8.45 5.82 -8.37
C ILE A 54 -9.23 6.89 -9.13
N GLY A 55 -9.29 6.76 -10.44
CA GLY A 55 -10.07 7.66 -11.29
C GLY A 55 -11.58 7.44 -11.14
N THR A 56 -12.34 8.53 -11.23
CA THR A 56 -13.80 8.45 -11.20
C THR A 56 -14.31 7.56 -12.34
N GLY A 57 -15.19 6.65 -12.02
CA GLY A 57 -15.79 5.74 -13.00
C GLY A 57 -14.99 4.48 -13.32
N TRP A 58 -13.84 4.29 -12.68
CA TRP A 58 -13.06 3.05 -12.85
C TRP A 58 -13.74 1.85 -12.19
N ASN A 59 -13.62 0.69 -12.82
CA ASN A 59 -14.17 -0.54 -12.29
C ASN A 59 -13.29 -1.04 -11.12
N LEU A 60 -13.91 -1.23 -9.96
CA LEU A 60 -13.23 -1.67 -8.74
C LEU A 60 -13.56 -3.13 -8.38
N ASP A 61 -14.21 -3.86 -9.26
CA ASP A 61 -14.52 -5.28 -9.03
C ASP A 61 -13.26 -6.12 -9.17
N ALA A 62 -13.01 -6.98 -8.17
CA ALA A 62 -11.99 -8.00 -8.27
C ALA A 62 -12.38 -9.05 -9.33
N PRO A 63 -11.44 -9.51 -10.18
CA PRO A 63 -11.78 -10.44 -11.28
C PRO A 63 -12.37 -11.78 -10.84
N SER A 64 -12.03 -12.24 -9.62
CA SER A 64 -12.39 -13.59 -9.16
C SER A 64 -13.77 -13.71 -8.54
N ASP A 65 -14.23 -12.69 -7.80
CA ASP A 65 -15.44 -12.77 -6.97
C ASP A 65 -16.30 -11.52 -6.98
N LYS A 66 -15.89 -10.51 -7.74
CA LYS A 66 -16.53 -9.19 -7.84
C LYS A 66 -16.65 -8.43 -6.52
N THR A 67 -15.81 -8.76 -5.53
CA THR A 67 -15.64 -7.91 -4.36
C THR A 67 -14.94 -6.60 -4.77
N CYS A 68 -15.11 -5.55 -3.99
CA CYS A 68 -14.41 -4.31 -4.26
C CYS A 68 -12.94 -4.44 -3.87
N VAL A 69 -12.03 -4.12 -4.76
CA VAL A 69 -10.57 -4.19 -4.50
C VAL A 69 -10.12 -3.22 -3.41
N LEU A 70 -10.96 -2.26 -3.03
CA LEU A 70 -10.66 -1.26 -2.00
C LEU A 70 -11.23 -1.58 -0.62
N ASP A 71 -11.86 -2.75 -0.43
CA ASP A 71 -12.51 -3.10 0.85
C ASP A 71 -11.55 -3.08 2.05
N SER A 72 -10.27 -3.37 1.82
CA SER A 72 -9.23 -3.33 2.86
C SER A 72 -8.46 -2.01 2.91
N HIS A 73 -8.88 -1.00 2.16
CA HIS A 73 -8.18 0.27 2.03
C HIS A 73 -8.93 1.38 2.76
N THR A 74 -8.17 2.40 3.18
CA THR A 74 -8.71 3.58 3.84
C THR A 74 -8.74 4.75 2.86
N TYR A 75 -9.89 5.39 2.73
CA TYR A 75 -10.03 6.61 1.94
C TYR A 75 -9.30 7.78 2.62
N LEU A 76 -8.52 8.53 1.86
CA LEU A 76 -7.84 9.74 2.33
C LEU A 76 -8.49 11.02 1.84
N SER A 77 -8.57 11.21 0.54
CA SER A 77 -9.19 12.41 -0.05
C SER A 77 -9.44 12.25 -1.55
N THR A 78 -10.16 13.19 -2.11
CA THR A 78 -10.36 13.33 -3.55
C THR A 78 -9.56 14.52 -4.03
N VAL A 79 -8.73 14.32 -5.04
CA VAL A 79 -7.80 15.33 -5.58
C VAL A 79 -8.08 15.61 -7.04
N GLN A 80 -7.68 16.79 -7.50
CA GLN A 80 -7.87 17.23 -8.88
C GLN A 80 -6.53 17.56 -9.53
N TYR A 81 -6.40 17.15 -10.79
CA TYR A 81 -5.27 17.49 -11.63
C TYR A 81 -5.75 18.34 -12.82
N ALA A 82 -4.81 19.03 -13.44
CA ALA A 82 -5.05 19.77 -14.69
C ALA A 82 -6.26 20.71 -14.61
N GLY A 83 -6.35 21.50 -13.55
CA GLY A 83 -7.45 22.47 -13.36
C GLY A 83 -8.81 21.84 -13.11
N GLY A 84 -8.85 20.58 -12.66
CA GLY A 84 -10.08 19.85 -12.35
C GLY A 84 -10.56 18.95 -13.49
N SER A 85 -9.83 18.86 -14.59
CA SER A 85 -10.19 17.97 -15.71
C SER A 85 -10.00 16.48 -15.39
N MET A 86 -9.13 16.16 -14.41
CA MET A 86 -8.93 14.80 -13.90
C MET A 86 -9.16 14.77 -12.40
N VAL A 87 -9.98 13.84 -11.95
CA VAL A 87 -10.34 13.66 -10.54
C VAL A 87 -9.95 12.26 -10.09
N PHE A 88 -9.19 12.20 -9.01
CA PHE A 88 -8.77 10.93 -8.40
C PHE A 88 -9.19 10.85 -6.95
N HIS A 89 -9.60 9.66 -6.56
CA HIS A 89 -9.95 9.31 -5.18
C HIS A 89 -8.78 8.54 -4.58
N VAL A 90 -8.16 9.09 -3.54
CA VAL A 90 -6.92 8.57 -2.99
C VAL A 90 -7.21 7.67 -1.80
N TYR A 91 -6.74 6.45 -1.89
CA TYR A 91 -6.83 5.43 -0.85
C TYR A 91 -5.45 5.04 -0.38
N ALA A 92 -5.39 4.44 0.80
CA ALA A 92 -4.14 3.92 1.36
C ALA A 92 -4.34 2.55 1.99
N ALA A 93 -3.31 1.73 1.88
CA ALA A 93 -3.22 0.45 2.57
C ALA A 93 -1.85 0.31 3.24
N GLU A 94 -1.82 -0.15 4.48
CA GLU A 94 -0.56 -0.45 5.14
C GLU A 94 0.05 -1.73 4.58
N ILE A 95 1.35 -1.69 4.27
CA ILE A 95 2.11 -2.86 3.88
C ILE A 95 2.74 -3.42 5.15
N LEU A 96 2.19 -4.54 5.64
CA LEU A 96 2.70 -5.19 6.83
C LEU A 96 4.01 -5.91 6.53
N PRO A 97 4.98 -5.90 7.50
CA PRO A 97 6.20 -6.66 7.33
C PRO A 97 5.88 -8.16 7.27
N ALA A 98 6.68 -8.90 6.49
CA ALA A 98 6.56 -10.34 6.44
C ALA A 98 6.75 -10.94 7.85
N PRO A 99 6.00 -12.01 8.23
CA PRO A 99 6.15 -12.63 9.55
C PRO A 99 7.59 -13.10 9.74
N VAL A 100 8.18 -12.72 10.89
CA VAL A 100 9.53 -13.15 11.25
C VAL A 100 9.48 -14.66 11.49
N LYS A 101 10.25 -15.43 10.73
CA LYS A 101 10.47 -16.86 11.07
C LYS A 101 11.24 -16.92 12.38
N ASN A 102 10.61 -17.38 13.43
CA ASN A 102 11.30 -17.71 14.67
C ASN A 102 12.36 -18.76 14.36
N LYS A 103 13.61 -18.46 14.71
CA LYS A 103 14.74 -19.38 14.51
C LYS A 103 14.56 -20.72 15.25
N GLU A 104 13.62 -20.79 16.18
CA GLU A 104 13.31 -22.01 16.94
C GLU A 104 12.69 -23.12 16.08
N ASP A 105 11.97 -22.77 15.01
CA ASP A 105 11.39 -23.76 14.10
C ASP A 105 12.41 -24.34 13.11
N ALA A 106 13.57 -23.73 12.97
CA ALA A 106 14.63 -24.21 12.07
C ALA A 106 15.34 -25.47 12.58
N ASN A 107 15.15 -25.87 13.84
CA ASN A 107 15.84 -26.98 14.48
C ASN A 107 15.03 -28.27 14.57
N LYS A 108 13.80 -28.30 14.09
CA LYS A 108 13.03 -29.55 13.97
C LYS A 108 13.45 -30.28 12.70
N LYS A 109 14.35 -31.23 12.87
CA LYS A 109 14.78 -32.15 11.80
C LYS A 109 13.60 -33.03 11.38
N GLY A 110 13.18 -32.93 10.10
CA GLY A 110 12.19 -33.82 9.48
C GLY A 110 11.60 -33.22 8.21
N THR A 111 11.04 -34.07 7.37
CA THR A 111 10.34 -33.74 6.13
C THR A 111 9.22 -32.69 6.31
N ILE A 112 8.64 -32.61 7.50
CA ILE A 112 7.61 -31.65 7.89
C ILE A 112 8.15 -30.21 7.85
N GLY A 113 9.42 -29.98 8.18
CA GLY A 113 10.06 -28.66 8.15
C GLY A 113 10.20 -28.08 6.74
N ALA A 114 10.46 -28.93 5.74
CA ALA A 114 10.58 -28.50 4.35
C ALA A 114 9.22 -28.14 3.73
N GLU A 115 8.17 -28.88 4.05
CA GLU A 115 6.80 -28.59 3.59
C GLU A 115 6.25 -27.32 4.26
N MET A 116 6.51 -27.08 5.53
CA MET A 116 6.15 -25.85 6.22
C MET A 116 6.89 -24.65 5.65
N ARG A 117 8.14 -24.79 5.23
CA ARG A 117 8.89 -23.72 4.56
C ARG A 117 8.27 -23.39 3.20
N LYS A 118 7.89 -24.38 2.41
CA LYS A 118 7.20 -24.17 1.12
C LYS A 118 5.85 -23.48 1.31
N ALA A 119 5.07 -23.90 2.32
CA ALA A 119 3.81 -23.25 2.65
C ALA A 119 3.99 -21.81 3.13
N ALA A 120 5.00 -21.54 3.97
CA ALA A 120 5.32 -20.18 4.42
C ALA A 120 5.81 -19.28 3.28
N ASP A 121 6.60 -19.81 2.35
CA ASP A 121 7.04 -19.07 1.16
C ASP A 121 5.89 -18.80 0.20
N LYS A 122 4.93 -19.73 0.07
CA LYS A 122 3.72 -19.54 -0.71
C LYS A 122 2.81 -18.47 -0.10
N VAL A 123 2.59 -18.51 1.20
CA VAL A 123 1.83 -17.49 1.94
C VAL A 123 2.53 -16.13 1.84
N ARG A 124 3.84 -16.09 1.89
CA ARG A 124 4.62 -14.86 1.72
C ARG A 124 4.44 -14.27 0.31
N LYS A 125 4.49 -15.10 -0.73
CA LYS A 125 4.23 -14.66 -2.11
C LYS A 125 2.79 -14.20 -2.29
N GLU A 126 1.83 -14.89 -1.70
CA GLU A 126 0.42 -14.51 -1.74
C GLU A 126 0.14 -13.22 -0.98
N SER A 127 0.76 -12.98 0.19
CA SER A 127 0.61 -11.72 0.92
C SER A 127 1.27 -10.54 0.19
N TYR A 128 2.40 -10.73 -0.48
CA TYR A 128 2.97 -9.73 -1.38
C TYR A 128 2.06 -9.45 -2.58
N THR A 129 1.42 -10.46 -3.10
CA THR A 129 0.49 -10.34 -4.21
C THR A 129 -0.80 -9.62 -3.78
N VAL A 130 -1.27 -9.84 -2.55
CA VAL A 130 -2.46 -9.16 -2.00
C VAL A 130 -2.22 -7.67 -1.78
N THR A 131 -1.01 -7.26 -1.34
CA THR A 131 -0.67 -5.84 -1.20
C THR A 131 -0.39 -5.14 -2.53
N THR A 132 -0.04 -5.91 -3.58
CA THR A 132 0.18 -5.40 -4.94
C THR A 132 -1.00 -5.60 -5.88
N VAL A 133 -2.07 -6.24 -5.43
CA VAL A 133 -3.29 -6.55 -6.22
C VAL A 133 -4.17 -5.32 -6.47
N ILE A 134 -3.70 -4.17 -6.16
CA ILE A 134 -4.27 -3.04 -6.85
C ILE A 134 -3.87 -3.20 -8.30
N ASN A 135 -4.86 -3.58 -9.04
CA ASN A 135 -4.79 -3.93 -10.44
C ASN A 135 -3.69 -3.12 -11.14
N PRO A 136 -2.64 -3.76 -11.69
CA PRO A 136 -1.57 -3.04 -12.39
C PRO A 136 -2.09 -2.14 -13.49
N GLU A 137 -3.27 -2.43 -14.06
CA GLU A 137 -3.93 -1.59 -15.04
C GLU A 137 -4.39 -0.26 -14.45
N ILE A 138 -4.84 -0.23 -13.20
CA ILE A 138 -5.22 1.01 -12.50
C ILE A 138 -4.00 1.88 -12.28
N LEU A 139 -2.88 1.30 -11.84
CA LEU A 139 -1.61 2.01 -11.70
C LEU A 139 -1.05 2.47 -13.06
N ALA A 140 -1.19 1.67 -14.11
CA ALA A 140 -0.77 2.03 -15.47
C ALA A 140 -1.57 3.21 -16.01
N HIS A 141 -2.86 3.32 -15.73
CA HIS A 141 -3.68 4.48 -16.09
C HIS A 141 -3.28 5.75 -15.34
N PHE A 142 -2.80 5.64 -14.13
CA PHE A 142 -2.30 6.78 -13.35
C PHE A 142 -0.95 7.29 -13.85
N ILE A 143 -0.08 6.40 -14.34
CA ILE A 143 1.27 6.73 -14.84
C ILE A 143 1.22 7.38 -16.24
N ARG A 144 0.12 7.26 -16.96
CA ARG A 144 -0.09 7.93 -18.24
C ARG A 144 -0.57 9.37 -18.04
#